data_7600e56b08dcc9e6b153badef81f71e7
#
_entry.id   7600e56b08dcc9e6b153badef81f71e7
#
_cell.length_a   1.000
_cell.length_b   1.000
_cell.length_c   1.000
_cell.angle_alpha   90.00
_cell.angle_beta   90.00
_cell.angle_gamma   90.00
#
_symmetry.space_group_name_H-M   'P 1'
#
loop_
_entity.id
_entity.type
_entity.pdbx_description
1 polymer ?
#
loop_
_entity_poly.entity_id
_entity_poly.type
_entity_poly.pdbx_seq_one_letter_code
_entity_poly.pdbx_strand_id
1 'polypeptide(L)'
;SASKLKWVIENEPHIKEGLIKGNILFGTIDTYLLYRLTYCKEYVTDTTNASRTLLFNCIDNSWDNELFSIFEIEQFELANVKSSSSNFGSSNFENSFLKEIPISGVAGDAQASLFANLCFNPGDSKITTGTGFNIQTNIGTSFKIDTNAFTTLAFSHNKKNYYSLECLGSVAGATISWLKTNLKLIDKVSESESLSLEIEDSGGVALIPAFTGLGPPFWKANARAAFLGINASTTKKQIVRAALESV
;
A
#
# COMPACT_ATOMS: atom_id res chain seq x y z
N SER A 1 0.32 10.46 3.83
CA SER A 1 -0.07 11.10 2.58
C SER A 1 -0.33 12.59 2.78
N ALA A 2 -0.31 13.36 1.71
CA ALA A 2 -0.52 14.81 1.72
C ALA A 2 -1.80 15.22 2.45
N SER A 3 -2.92 14.51 2.23
CA SER A 3 -4.19 14.80 2.91
C SER A 3 -4.12 14.69 4.45
N LYS A 4 -3.36 13.72 4.97
CA LYS A 4 -3.15 13.59 6.42
C LYS A 4 -2.24 14.71 6.94
N LEU A 5 -1.21 15.06 6.18
CA LEU A 5 -0.31 16.15 6.52
C LEU A 5 -1.06 17.49 6.53
N LYS A 6 -1.89 17.77 5.50
CA LYS A 6 -2.76 18.93 5.45
C LYS A 6 -3.63 19.03 6.71
N TRP A 7 -4.31 17.94 7.06
CA TRP A 7 -5.15 17.91 8.25
C TRP A 7 -4.36 18.25 9.52
N VAL A 8 -3.15 17.68 9.69
CA VAL A 8 -2.30 17.97 10.86
C VAL A 8 -1.90 19.46 10.89
N ILE A 9 -1.48 20.01 9.75
CA ILE A 9 -1.08 21.42 9.64
C ILE A 9 -2.25 22.38 9.97
N GLU A 10 -3.46 22.03 9.56
CA GLU A 10 -4.66 22.83 9.81
C GLU A 10 -5.17 22.75 11.28
N ASN A 11 -4.99 21.59 11.92
CA ASN A 11 -5.56 21.34 13.25
C ASN A 11 -4.54 21.45 14.40
N GLU A 12 -3.23 21.44 14.09
CA GLU A 12 -2.14 21.48 15.07
C GLU A 12 -1.18 22.66 14.78
N PRO A 13 -1.51 23.89 15.17
CA PRO A 13 -0.72 25.08 14.82
C PRO A 13 0.75 25.00 15.24
N HIS A 14 1.05 24.35 16.37
CA HIS A 14 2.42 24.18 16.84
C HIS A 14 3.25 23.28 15.92
N ILE A 15 2.62 22.29 15.28
CA ILE A 15 3.29 21.43 14.27
C ILE A 15 3.57 22.26 13.02
N LYS A 16 2.59 23.03 12.53
CA LYS A 16 2.78 23.92 11.38
C LYS A 16 3.96 24.86 11.60
N GLU A 17 3.97 25.55 12.73
CA GLU A 17 5.04 26.49 13.08
C GLU A 17 6.40 25.80 13.20
N GLY A 18 6.43 24.61 13.78
CA GLY A 18 7.63 23.80 13.92
C GLY A 18 8.21 23.32 12.60
N LEU A 19 7.36 22.92 11.64
CA LEU A 19 7.75 22.54 10.29
C LEU A 19 8.38 23.71 9.54
N ILE A 20 7.73 24.89 9.56
CA ILE A 20 8.22 26.11 8.89
C ILE A 20 9.54 26.58 9.49
N LYS A 21 9.72 26.48 10.80
CA LYS A 21 10.96 26.86 11.50
C LYS A 21 12.07 25.80 11.42
N GLY A 22 11.80 24.62 10.86
CA GLY A 22 12.74 23.51 10.82
C GLY A 22 12.98 22.82 12.18
N ASN A 23 12.14 23.08 13.18
CA ASN A 23 12.22 22.41 14.50
C ASN A 23 11.50 21.06 14.53
N ILE A 24 10.62 20.81 13.56
CA ILE A 24 9.92 19.56 13.34
C ILE A 24 10.20 19.12 11.90
N LEU A 25 10.51 17.86 11.73
CA LEU A 25 10.75 17.25 10.42
C LEU A 25 9.55 16.39 10.02
N PHE A 26 9.17 16.46 8.74
CA PHE A 26 8.19 15.58 8.14
C PHE A 26 8.87 14.40 7.51
N GLY A 27 8.35 13.20 7.74
CA GLY A 27 8.88 11.99 7.10
C GLY A 27 7.89 10.84 7.07
N THR A 28 8.16 9.89 6.22
CA THR A 28 7.57 8.56 6.22
C THR A 28 8.25 7.72 7.31
N ILE A 29 7.73 6.54 7.60
CA ILE A 29 8.26 5.70 8.69
C ILE A 29 9.73 5.31 8.45
N ASP A 30 10.12 5.07 7.20
CA ASP A 30 11.51 4.79 6.83
C ASP A 30 12.42 5.98 7.12
N THR A 31 11.98 7.21 6.82
CA THR A 31 12.73 8.44 7.17
C THR A 31 12.97 8.51 8.67
N TYR A 32 11.95 8.27 9.49
CA TYR A 32 12.10 8.26 10.93
C TYR A 32 13.07 7.17 11.40
N LEU A 33 12.97 5.96 10.86
CA LEU A 33 13.87 4.86 11.21
C LEU A 33 15.30 5.16 10.81
N LEU A 34 15.52 5.66 9.60
CA LEU A 34 16.86 6.05 9.12
C LEU A 34 17.47 7.16 9.98
N TYR A 35 16.68 8.19 10.28
CA TYR A 35 17.12 9.28 11.15
C TYR A 35 17.55 8.76 12.53
N ARG A 36 16.77 7.85 13.13
CA ARG A 36 17.11 7.23 14.43
C ARG A 36 18.32 6.31 14.35
N LEU A 37 18.36 5.42 13.35
CA LEU A 37 19.43 4.44 13.18
C LEU A 37 20.78 5.09 12.86
N THR A 38 20.77 6.23 12.18
CA THR A 38 21.98 6.98 11.86
C THR A 38 22.34 8.06 12.89
N TYR A 39 21.74 7.98 14.09
CA TYR A 39 21.98 8.95 15.17
C TYR A 39 21.72 10.40 14.77
N CYS A 40 20.59 10.62 14.07
CA CYS A 40 20.13 11.92 13.57
C CYS A 40 21.07 12.59 12.54
N LYS A 41 21.88 11.79 11.83
CA LYS A 41 22.80 12.31 10.80
C LYS A 41 22.16 12.37 9.41
N GLU A 42 21.28 11.40 9.09
CA GLU A 42 20.71 11.25 7.75
C GLU A 42 19.20 11.54 7.78
N TYR A 43 18.80 12.63 7.16
CA TYR A 43 17.38 12.95 6.92
C TYR A 43 17.03 12.60 5.48
N VAL A 44 16.74 11.34 5.24
CA VAL A 44 16.61 10.73 3.92
C VAL A 44 15.42 9.78 3.84
N THR A 45 14.93 9.56 2.63
CA THR A 45 13.94 8.52 2.28
C THR A 45 14.31 7.90 0.94
N ASP A 46 13.64 6.82 0.54
CA ASP A 46 13.79 6.28 -0.79
C ASP A 46 12.64 6.70 -1.72
N THR A 47 12.85 6.51 -3.02
CA THR A 47 11.86 6.87 -4.05
C THR A 47 10.52 6.15 -3.88
N THR A 48 10.51 4.89 -3.40
CA THR A 48 9.27 4.13 -3.24
C THR A 48 8.41 4.67 -2.09
N ASN A 49 9.02 5.02 -0.96
CA ASN A 49 8.32 5.66 0.16
C ASN A 49 7.89 7.09 -0.18
N ALA A 50 8.77 7.87 -0.81
CA ALA A 50 8.44 9.22 -1.26
C ALA A 50 7.21 9.22 -2.18
N SER A 51 7.10 8.26 -3.11
CA SER A 51 5.98 8.13 -4.04
C SER A 51 4.62 7.93 -3.35
N ARG A 52 4.59 7.45 -2.11
CA ARG A 52 3.34 7.23 -1.34
C ARG A 52 2.85 8.47 -0.62
N THR A 53 3.60 9.56 -0.66
CA THR A 53 3.25 10.81 0.05
C THR A 53 2.18 11.63 -0.65
N LEU A 54 2.00 11.50 -1.96
CA LEU A 54 1.24 12.39 -2.85
C LEU A 54 1.86 13.80 -2.97
N LEU A 55 3.16 13.94 -2.68
CA LEU A 55 3.93 15.18 -2.80
C LEU A 55 5.18 15.00 -3.67
N PHE A 56 5.35 13.80 -4.24
CA PHE A 56 6.54 13.40 -4.99
C PHE A 56 6.19 13.09 -6.44
N ASN A 57 6.93 13.67 -7.36
CA ASN A 57 6.85 13.39 -8.79
C ASN A 57 7.65 12.13 -9.13
N CYS A 58 6.95 11.07 -9.47
CA CYS A 58 7.55 9.78 -9.78
C CYS A 58 8.32 9.76 -11.11
N ILE A 59 8.11 10.74 -11.98
CA ILE A 59 8.81 10.85 -13.28
C ILE A 59 10.13 11.56 -13.08
N ASP A 60 10.09 12.72 -12.41
CA ASP A 60 11.25 13.59 -12.23
C ASP A 60 12.10 13.22 -11.01
N ASN A 61 11.62 12.29 -10.18
CA ASN A 61 12.25 11.90 -8.91
C ASN A 61 12.51 13.07 -7.95
N SER A 62 11.56 13.96 -7.85
CA SER A 62 11.67 15.17 -7.02
C SER A 62 10.38 15.44 -6.25
N TRP A 63 10.50 16.16 -5.15
CA TRP A 63 9.34 16.75 -4.51
C TRP A 63 8.69 17.76 -5.46
N ASP A 64 7.37 17.77 -5.53
CA ASP A 64 6.60 18.47 -6.55
C ASP A 64 5.86 19.68 -5.96
N ASN A 65 6.31 20.88 -6.34
CA ASN A 65 5.74 22.13 -5.87
C ASN A 65 4.27 22.33 -6.29
N GLU A 66 3.86 21.79 -7.44
CA GLU A 66 2.48 21.84 -7.89
C GLU A 66 1.58 21.02 -6.95
N LEU A 67 2.03 19.82 -6.56
CA LEU A 67 1.31 18.99 -5.59
C LEU A 67 1.21 19.67 -4.22
N PHE A 68 2.26 20.34 -3.75
CA PHE A 68 2.18 21.15 -2.54
C PHE A 68 1.10 22.25 -2.66
N SER A 69 1.03 22.92 -3.80
CA SER A 69 0.03 23.95 -4.07
C SER A 69 -1.39 23.40 -4.14
N ILE A 70 -1.58 22.25 -4.81
CA ILE A 70 -2.88 21.56 -4.90
C ILE A 70 -3.41 21.19 -3.51
N PHE A 71 -2.54 20.74 -2.62
CA PHE A 71 -2.90 20.41 -1.25
C PHE A 71 -2.91 21.62 -0.31
N GLU A 72 -2.59 22.83 -0.80
CA GLU A 72 -2.50 24.06 0.00
C GLU A 72 -1.55 23.91 1.20
N ILE A 73 -0.44 23.20 1.01
CA ILE A 73 0.58 22.97 2.02
C ILE A 73 1.74 23.92 1.75
N GLU A 74 2.09 24.73 2.75
CA GLU A 74 3.28 25.58 2.69
C GLU A 74 4.55 24.73 2.61
N GLN A 75 5.55 25.19 1.88
CA GLN A 75 6.82 24.49 1.75
C GLN A 75 7.62 24.56 3.06
N PHE A 76 8.24 23.45 3.38
CA PHE A 76 9.17 23.27 4.50
C PHE A 76 10.27 22.30 4.09
N GLU A 77 11.23 22.06 4.97
CA GLU A 77 12.31 21.13 4.72
C GLU A 77 11.80 19.70 4.55
N LEU A 78 12.25 19.03 3.49
CA LEU A 78 11.86 17.68 3.14
C LEU A 78 13.09 16.76 3.11
N ALA A 79 12.88 15.47 3.41
CA ALA A 79 13.91 14.47 3.36
C ALA A 79 14.55 14.37 1.95
N ASN A 80 15.85 14.19 1.90
CA ASN A 80 16.54 13.91 0.64
C ASN A 80 16.10 12.54 0.12
N VAL A 81 15.69 12.48 -1.16
CA VAL A 81 15.22 11.24 -1.78
C VAL A 81 16.40 10.55 -2.45
N LYS A 82 16.61 9.29 -2.10
CA LYS A 82 17.66 8.43 -2.68
C LYS A 82 17.01 7.26 -3.45
N SER A 83 17.80 6.68 -4.37
CA SER A 83 17.41 5.41 -5.01
C SER A 83 17.27 4.32 -3.96
N SER A 84 16.32 3.39 -4.12
CA SER A 84 16.06 2.30 -3.16
C SER A 84 17.31 1.48 -2.83
N SER A 85 18.22 1.34 -3.80
CA SER A 85 19.57 0.75 -3.60
C SER A 85 20.60 1.88 -3.57
N SER A 86 20.88 2.40 -2.38
CA SER A 86 21.81 3.52 -2.15
C SER A 86 22.43 3.41 -0.75
N ASN A 87 23.43 4.23 -0.50
CA ASN A 87 23.94 4.39 0.87
C ASN A 87 23.05 5.37 1.64
N PHE A 88 22.34 4.85 2.64
CA PHE A 88 21.47 5.62 3.54
C PHE A 88 22.15 5.94 4.88
N GLY A 89 23.45 5.76 4.99
CA GLY A 89 24.23 5.91 6.21
C GLY A 89 24.62 4.56 6.80
N SER A 90 25.09 4.57 8.04
CA SER A 90 25.49 3.37 8.78
C SER A 90 24.98 3.42 10.20
N SER A 91 24.88 2.24 10.82
CA SER A 91 24.43 2.07 12.19
C SER A 91 25.15 0.89 12.85
N ASN A 92 25.41 0.99 14.15
CA ASN A 92 25.78 -0.16 14.96
C ASN A 92 24.57 -0.68 15.78
N PHE A 93 23.37 -0.20 15.50
CA PHE A 93 22.12 -0.57 16.15
C PHE A 93 22.23 -0.45 17.70
N GLU A 94 22.57 0.75 18.19
CA GLU A 94 22.76 1.04 19.61
C GLU A 94 23.80 0.13 20.30
N ASN A 95 24.93 -0.08 19.61
CA ASN A 95 26.03 -0.96 20.03
C ASN A 95 25.70 -2.47 20.07
N SER A 96 24.60 -2.89 19.42
CA SER A 96 24.30 -4.32 19.24
C SER A 96 25.31 -5.02 18.33
N PHE A 97 26.03 -4.25 17.51
CA PHE A 97 27.13 -4.74 16.67
C PHE A 97 28.45 -4.07 17.03
N LEU A 98 29.55 -4.82 16.91
CA LEU A 98 30.91 -4.33 17.21
C LEU A 98 31.39 -3.27 16.19
N LYS A 99 30.79 -3.22 15.00
CA LYS A 99 31.11 -2.29 13.93
C LYS A 99 29.86 -1.68 13.35
N GLU A 100 29.99 -0.48 12.79
CA GLU A 100 28.93 0.11 11.98
C GLU A 100 28.67 -0.73 10.74
N ILE A 101 27.40 -0.98 10.47
CA ILE A 101 26.90 -1.70 9.29
C ILE A 101 26.25 -0.68 8.37
N PRO A 102 26.60 -0.64 7.07
CA PRO A 102 25.97 0.28 6.13
C PRO A 102 24.50 -0.12 5.90
N ILE A 103 23.64 0.88 5.84
CA ILE A 103 22.25 0.74 5.41
C ILE A 103 22.23 0.99 3.90
N SER A 104 22.15 -0.08 3.11
CA SER A 104 22.34 -0.03 1.66
C SER A 104 21.09 -0.22 0.83
N GLY A 105 19.94 -0.43 1.48
CA GLY A 105 18.65 -0.61 0.80
C GLY A 105 17.48 -0.19 1.66
N VAL A 106 16.56 0.54 1.05
CA VAL A 106 15.27 0.96 1.66
C VAL A 106 14.19 0.86 0.61
N ALA A 107 13.05 0.31 0.97
CA ALA A 107 11.88 0.24 0.10
C ALA A 107 10.59 0.15 0.94
N GLY A 108 9.49 0.61 0.39
CA GLY A 108 8.17 0.34 0.96
C GLY A 108 7.89 -1.18 0.99
N ASP A 109 7.07 -1.62 1.93
CA ASP A 109 6.79 -3.05 2.16
C ASP A 109 6.25 -3.77 0.92
N ALA A 110 5.32 -3.14 0.20
CA ALA A 110 4.74 -3.69 -1.02
C ALA A 110 5.78 -3.80 -2.15
N GLN A 111 6.66 -2.80 -2.28
CA GLN A 111 7.75 -2.76 -3.25
C GLN A 111 8.86 -3.75 -2.90
N ALA A 112 9.21 -3.84 -1.63
CA ALA A 112 10.15 -4.85 -1.14
C ALA A 112 9.61 -6.28 -1.41
N SER A 113 8.31 -6.50 -1.22
CA SER A 113 7.65 -7.76 -1.56
C SER A 113 7.70 -8.06 -3.06
N LEU A 114 7.47 -7.06 -3.93
CA LEU A 114 7.58 -7.23 -5.38
C LEU A 114 9.00 -7.67 -5.78
N PHE A 115 10.00 -6.99 -5.22
CA PHE A 115 11.41 -7.31 -5.45
C PHE A 115 11.77 -8.71 -4.92
N ALA A 116 11.33 -9.05 -3.70
CA ALA A 116 11.60 -10.35 -3.07
C ALA A 116 10.94 -11.54 -3.81
N ASN A 117 9.83 -11.30 -4.51
CA ASN A 117 9.21 -12.29 -5.39
C ASN A 117 9.83 -12.32 -6.81
N LEU A 118 11.00 -11.71 -6.99
CA LEU A 118 11.78 -11.71 -8.23
C LEU A 118 11.03 -11.13 -9.44
N CYS A 119 10.11 -10.21 -9.22
CA CYS A 119 9.33 -9.55 -10.27
C CYS A 119 10.19 -8.48 -10.97
N PHE A 120 11.21 -8.90 -11.70
CA PHE A 120 12.21 -8.00 -12.31
C PHE A 120 11.90 -7.65 -13.76
N ASN A 121 11.13 -8.48 -14.47
CA ASN A 121 10.81 -8.24 -15.86
C ASN A 121 9.43 -7.60 -16.02
N PRO A 122 9.20 -6.82 -17.09
CA PRO A 122 7.87 -6.37 -17.43
C PRO A 122 6.90 -7.56 -17.60
N GLY A 123 5.75 -7.49 -16.91
CA GLY A 123 4.76 -8.56 -16.86
C GLY A 123 4.84 -9.44 -15.61
N ASP A 124 5.99 -9.48 -14.92
CA ASP A 124 6.09 -10.19 -13.64
C ASP A 124 5.16 -9.54 -12.62
N SER A 125 4.39 -10.37 -11.92
CA SER A 125 3.35 -9.90 -11.01
C SER A 125 3.39 -10.64 -9.68
N LYS A 126 3.00 -9.94 -8.62
CA LYS A 126 2.77 -10.54 -7.30
C LYS A 126 1.38 -10.18 -6.80
N ILE A 127 0.80 -11.07 -6.02
CA ILE A 127 -0.43 -10.83 -5.28
C ILE A 127 -0.12 -10.99 -3.79
N THR A 128 -0.51 -9.98 -3.01
CA THR A 128 -0.52 -10.07 -1.55
C THR A 128 -1.95 -10.13 -1.09
N THR A 129 -2.32 -11.17 -0.36
CA THR A 129 -3.67 -11.34 0.22
C THR A 129 -3.59 -11.30 1.73
N GLY A 130 -4.49 -10.54 2.32
CA GLY A 130 -4.65 -10.41 3.76
C GLY A 130 -6.10 -10.02 4.06
N THR A 131 -6.32 -8.98 4.84
CA THR A 131 -7.65 -8.35 5.02
C THR A 131 -8.24 -7.90 3.69
N GLY A 132 -7.44 -7.24 2.87
CA GLY A 132 -7.66 -6.94 1.47
C GLY A 132 -6.65 -7.66 0.58
N PHE A 133 -6.51 -7.21 -0.66
CA PHE A 133 -5.47 -7.69 -1.57
C PHE A 133 -4.77 -6.53 -2.28
N ASN A 134 -3.56 -6.80 -2.71
CA ASN A 134 -2.74 -5.91 -3.53
C ASN A 134 -2.12 -6.72 -4.66
N ILE A 135 -2.42 -6.35 -5.89
CA ILE A 135 -1.80 -6.90 -7.09
C ILE A 135 -0.84 -5.85 -7.62
N GLN A 136 0.42 -6.22 -7.82
CA GLN A 136 1.42 -5.37 -8.45
C GLN A 136 2.05 -6.09 -9.62
N THR A 137 2.12 -5.40 -10.77
CA THR A 137 2.74 -5.89 -12.00
C THR A 137 3.86 -4.94 -12.41
N ASN A 138 5.07 -5.43 -12.53
CA ASN A 138 6.19 -4.66 -13.07
C ASN A 138 5.90 -4.30 -14.54
N ILE A 139 6.03 -3.03 -14.90
CA ILE A 139 5.84 -2.52 -16.27
C ILE A 139 7.13 -1.98 -16.90
N GLY A 140 8.28 -2.24 -16.25
CA GLY A 140 9.58 -1.79 -16.70
C GLY A 140 9.89 -0.34 -16.36
N THR A 141 10.68 0.31 -17.19
CA THR A 141 11.24 1.64 -16.92
C THR A 141 10.45 2.79 -17.53
N SER A 142 9.38 2.51 -18.27
CA SER A 142 8.53 3.53 -18.88
C SER A 142 7.33 3.81 -17.99
N PHE A 143 7.20 5.06 -17.53
CA PHE A 143 6.00 5.50 -16.82
C PHE A 143 4.79 5.45 -17.75
N LYS A 144 3.68 4.89 -17.29
CA LYS A 144 2.41 4.85 -18.03
C LYS A 144 1.29 5.27 -17.10
N ILE A 145 0.40 6.09 -17.60
CA ILE A 145 -0.87 6.39 -16.92
C ILE A 145 -1.88 5.33 -17.34
N ASP A 146 -2.48 4.65 -16.39
CA ASP A 146 -3.56 3.70 -16.61
C ASP A 146 -4.79 4.16 -15.81
N THR A 147 -5.96 4.17 -16.46
CA THR A 147 -7.22 4.57 -15.80
C THR A 147 -7.80 3.44 -14.93
N ASN A 148 -7.33 2.23 -15.12
CA ASN A 148 -7.82 1.03 -14.43
C ASN A 148 -6.92 0.56 -13.30
N ALA A 149 -5.77 1.21 -13.09
CA ALA A 149 -4.82 0.87 -12.04
C ALA A 149 -4.03 2.12 -11.59
N PHE A 150 -3.39 2.04 -10.44
CA PHE A 150 -2.41 3.06 -10.04
C PHE A 150 -1.05 2.74 -10.65
N THR A 151 -0.40 3.74 -11.23
CA THR A 151 1.02 3.61 -11.57
C THR A 151 1.85 4.09 -10.38
N THR A 152 2.76 3.24 -9.91
CA THR A 152 3.63 3.53 -8.76
C THR A 152 5.08 3.18 -9.10
N LEU A 153 6.01 3.65 -8.27
CA LEU A 153 7.39 3.16 -8.33
C LEU A 153 7.47 1.74 -7.75
N ALA A 154 8.02 0.81 -8.52
CA ALA A 154 8.30 -0.54 -8.09
C ALA A 154 9.57 -0.60 -7.23
N PHE A 155 10.64 -0.06 -7.73
CA PHE A 155 11.94 0.14 -7.07
C PHE A 155 12.81 1.05 -7.95
N SER A 156 13.89 1.57 -7.39
CA SER A 156 14.91 2.24 -8.17
C SER A 156 16.30 1.62 -7.91
N HIS A 157 17.03 1.40 -8.99
CA HIS A 157 18.36 0.82 -8.96
C HIS A 157 19.24 1.46 -10.03
N ASN A 158 20.50 1.80 -9.68
CA ASN A 158 21.43 2.45 -10.57
C ASN A 158 20.87 3.69 -11.28
N LYS A 159 20.14 4.54 -10.52
CA LYS A 159 19.46 5.76 -11.00
C LYS A 159 18.38 5.51 -12.07
N LYS A 160 17.93 4.27 -12.24
CA LYS A 160 16.79 3.91 -13.09
C LYS A 160 15.58 3.59 -12.21
N ASN A 161 14.46 4.14 -12.58
CA ASN A 161 13.17 3.80 -12.01
C ASN A 161 12.56 2.61 -12.74
N TYR A 162 12.00 1.71 -11.95
CA TYR A 162 11.10 0.68 -12.43
C TYR A 162 9.71 1.01 -11.88
N TYR A 163 8.71 0.85 -12.72
CA TYR A 163 7.33 1.19 -12.38
C TYR A 163 6.48 -0.08 -12.28
N SER A 164 5.42 0.01 -11.52
CA SER A 164 4.41 -1.05 -11.46
C SER A 164 3.01 -0.48 -11.60
N LEU A 165 2.12 -1.27 -12.19
CA LEU A 165 0.69 -1.09 -12.04
C LEU A 165 0.25 -1.76 -10.75
N GLU A 166 -0.54 -1.05 -9.96
CA GLU A 166 -1.04 -1.50 -8.68
C GLU A 166 -2.57 -1.47 -8.66
N CYS A 167 -3.17 -2.60 -8.34
CA CYS A 167 -4.60 -2.73 -8.07
C CYS A 167 -4.80 -3.13 -6.63
N LEU A 168 -5.64 -2.39 -5.93
CA LEU A 168 -5.96 -2.59 -4.52
C LEU A 168 -7.42 -3.00 -4.37
N GLY A 169 -7.67 -4.08 -3.64
CA GLY A 169 -8.99 -4.44 -3.15
C GLY A 169 -9.00 -4.39 -1.63
N SER A 170 -9.90 -3.59 -1.08
CA SER A 170 -9.99 -3.41 0.37
C SER A 170 -10.54 -4.64 1.09
N VAL A 171 -11.09 -5.60 0.35
CA VAL A 171 -11.85 -6.72 0.90
C VAL A 171 -11.40 -8.03 0.25
N ALA A 172 -10.73 -8.88 1.03
CA ALA A 172 -10.40 -10.27 0.70
C ALA A 172 -10.72 -11.15 1.91
N GLY A 173 -9.77 -11.44 2.79
CA GLY A 173 -10.01 -12.17 4.02
C GLY A 173 -11.02 -11.50 4.96
N ALA A 174 -11.20 -10.18 4.82
CA ALA A 174 -12.25 -9.45 5.52
C ALA A 174 -13.67 -10.00 5.21
N THR A 175 -13.92 -10.51 4.00
CA THR A 175 -15.20 -11.13 3.62
C THR A 175 -15.51 -12.31 4.52
N ILE A 176 -14.55 -13.20 4.71
CA ILE A 176 -14.74 -14.40 5.54
C ILE A 176 -14.85 -14.02 7.02
N SER A 177 -14.05 -13.08 7.47
CA SER A 177 -14.17 -12.53 8.83
C SER A 177 -15.55 -11.92 9.08
N TRP A 178 -16.12 -11.25 8.09
CA TRP A 178 -17.47 -10.66 8.17
C TRP A 178 -18.57 -11.76 8.26
N LEU A 179 -18.44 -12.86 7.50
CA LEU A 179 -19.36 -14.02 7.65
C LEU A 179 -19.36 -14.57 9.08
N LYS A 180 -18.17 -14.59 9.71
CA LYS A 180 -18.01 -15.04 11.10
C LYS A 180 -18.60 -14.02 12.09
N THR A 181 -18.16 -12.78 12.03
CA THR A 181 -18.40 -11.78 13.10
C THR A 181 -19.78 -11.16 13.03
N ASN A 182 -20.26 -10.86 11.82
CA ASN A 182 -21.49 -10.11 11.60
C ASN A 182 -22.68 -11.02 11.27
N LEU A 183 -22.52 -11.95 10.35
CA LEU A 183 -23.59 -12.87 9.97
C LEU A 183 -23.65 -14.13 10.85
N LYS A 184 -22.55 -14.47 11.56
CA LYS A 184 -22.46 -15.65 12.42
C LYS A 184 -22.79 -16.96 11.69
N LEU A 185 -22.42 -17.03 10.41
CA LEU A 185 -22.65 -18.23 9.58
C LEU A 185 -21.61 -19.31 9.82
N ILE A 186 -20.45 -18.94 10.34
CA ILE A 186 -19.34 -19.81 10.71
C ILE A 186 -18.79 -19.40 12.08
N ASP A 187 -18.30 -20.33 12.86
CA ASP A 187 -17.68 -20.07 14.17
C ASP A 187 -16.19 -19.80 14.05
N LYS A 188 -15.53 -20.42 13.06
CA LYS A 188 -14.10 -20.26 12.78
C LYS A 188 -13.91 -19.98 11.29
N VAL A 189 -12.92 -19.14 10.96
CA VAL A 189 -12.56 -18.84 9.57
C VAL A 189 -12.22 -20.11 8.78
N SER A 190 -11.55 -21.08 9.41
CA SER A 190 -11.19 -22.38 8.79
C SER A 190 -12.39 -23.21 8.36
N GLU A 191 -13.59 -23.01 8.92
CA GLU A 191 -14.80 -23.69 8.49
C GLU A 191 -15.23 -23.31 7.07
N SER A 192 -14.78 -22.15 6.57
CA SER A 192 -15.12 -21.72 5.21
C SER A 192 -14.60 -22.69 4.15
N GLU A 193 -13.40 -23.24 4.35
CA GLU A 193 -12.83 -24.25 3.46
C GLU A 193 -13.66 -25.53 3.46
N SER A 194 -13.89 -26.12 4.63
CA SER A 194 -14.63 -27.39 4.73
C SER A 194 -16.06 -27.26 4.18
N LEU A 195 -16.79 -26.19 4.50
CA LEU A 195 -18.13 -25.96 3.98
C LEU A 195 -18.17 -25.78 2.47
N SER A 196 -17.16 -25.11 1.91
CA SER A 196 -17.08 -24.90 0.45
C SER A 196 -16.73 -26.16 -0.31
N LEU A 197 -15.95 -27.07 0.28
CA LEU A 197 -15.58 -28.35 -0.33
C LEU A 197 -16.70 -29.40 -0.30
N GLU A 198 -17.75 -29.19 0.50
CA GLU A 198 -18.91 -30.08 0.56
C GLU A 198 -19.88 -29.91 -0.62
N ILE A 199 -19.68 -28.90 -1.48
CA ILE A 199 -20.51 -28.58 -2.64
C ILE A 199 -19.63 -28.31 -3.87
N GLU A 200 -20.16 -28.58 -5.04
CA GLU A 200 -19.42 -28.42 -6.30
C GLU A 200 -19.21 -26.94 -6.67
N ASP A 201 -20.25 -26.12 -6.46
CA ASP A 201 -20.25 -24.69 -6.79
C ASP A 201 -21.14 -23.89 -5.83
N SER A 202 -21.25 -22.60 -6.04
CA SER A 202 -22.09 -21.70 -5.23
C SER A 202 -23.59 -21.79 -5.55
N GLY A 203 -24.02 -22.67 -6.48
CA GLY A 203 -25.44 -22.83 -6.87
C GLY A 203 -26.04 -21.57 -7.52
N GLY A 204 -25.22 -20.79 -8.22
CA GLY A 204 -25.59 -19.51 -8.83
C GLY A 204 -25.64 -18.33 -7.86
N VAL A 205 -25.27 -18.52 -6.59
CA VAL A 205 -25.10 -17.42 -5.63
C VAL A 205 -23.78 -16.71 -5.92
N ALA A 206 -23.81 -15.39 -6.01
CA ALA A 206 -22.64 -14.54 -6.15
C ALA A 206 -22.61 -13.45 -5.08
N LEU A 207 -21.44 -13.14 -4.55
CA LEU A 207 -21.23 -12.00 -3.67
C LEU A 207 -20.44 -10.92 -4.42
N ILE A 208 -20.96 -9.71 -4.41
CA ILE A 208 -20.19 -8.51 -4.75
C ILE A 208 -19.64 -7.93 -3.43
N PRO A 209 -18.34 -8.03 -3.13
CA PRO A 209 -17.79 -7.70 -1.82
C PRO A 209 -17.50 -6.21 -1.66
N ALA A 210 -18.38 -5.33 -2.11
CA ALA A 210 -18.20 -3.87 -2.11
C ALA A 210 -18.51 -3.24 -0.74
N PHE A 211 -17.99 -3.80 0.37
CA PHE A 211 -18.27 -3.30 1.73
C PHE A 211 -17.85 -1.84 1.93
N THR A 212 -16.77 -1.43 1.28
CA THR A 212 -16.22 -0.07 1.34
C THR A 212 -16.16 0.60 -0.04
N GLY A 213 -17.03 0.17 -0.96
CA GLY A 213 -16.99 0.56 -2.35
C GLY A 213 -16.11 -0.35 -3.21
N LEU A 214 -15.99 -0.01 -4.49
CA LEU A 214 -15.13 -0.71 -5.45
C LEU A 214 -14.01 0.24 -5.91
N GLY A 215 -12.78 -0.22 -5.77
CA GLY A 215 -11.59 0.43 -6.29
C GLY A 215 -11.35 0.18 -7.78
N PRO A 216 -10.10 0.20 -8.23
CA PRO A 216 -9.75 -0.14 -9.60
C PRO A 216 -10.30 -1.51 -10.02
N PRO A 217 -10.74 -1.71 -11.25
CA PRO A 217 -10.88 -0.73 -12.33
C PRO A 217 -12.21 0.03 -12.32
N PHE A 218 -13.10 -0.24 -11.37
CA PHE A 218 -14.48 0.24 -11.37
C PHE A 218 -14.64 1.66 -10.84
N TRP A 219 -13.85 2.08 -9.86
CA TRP A 219 -13.86 3.41 -9.22
C TRP A 219 -15.26 3.82 -8.72
N LYS A 220 -15.98 2.91 -8.06
CA LYS A 220 -17.33 3.12 -7.53
C LYS A 220 -17.31 3.16 -5.99
N ALA A 221 -16.92 4.29 -5.43
CA ALA A 221 -16.81 4.49 -3.98
C ALA A 221 -18.15 4.28 -3.23
N ASN A 222 -19.28 4.54 -3.89
CA ASN A 222 -20.61 4.40 -3.31
C ASN A 222 -21.25 3.02 -3.52
N ALA A 223 -20.58 2.08 -4.21
CA ALA A 223 -21.06 0.70 -4.32
C ALA A 223 -21.17 0.07 -2.93
N ARG A 224 -22.12 -0.84 -2.78
CA ARG A 224 -22.32 -1.61 -1.54
C ARG A 224 -22.35 -3.09 -1.86
N ALA A 225 -21.94 -3.89 -0.87
CA ALA A 225 -21.95 -5.33 -0.99
C ALA A 225 -23.38 -5.87 -1.22
N ALA A 226 -23.47 -6.92 -2.06
CA ALA A 226 -24.75 -7.56 -2.37
C ALA A 226 -24.55 -9.05 -2.64
N PHE A 227 -25.46 -9.87 -2.13
CA PHE A 227 -25.62 -11.24 -2.58
C PHE A 227 -26.67 -11.28 -3.70
N LEU A 228 -26.38 -12.00 -4.76
CA LEU A 228 -27.25 -12.22 -5.91
C LEU A 228 -27.48 -13.71 -6.08
N GLY A 229 -28.59 -14.10 -6.72
CA GLY A 229 -28.89 -15.50 -7.05
C GLY A 229 -29.39 -16.36 -5.87
N ILE A 230 -29.71 -15.76 -4.72
CA ILE A 230 -30.27 -16.46 -3.58
C ILE A 230 -31.71 -16.92 -3.92
N ASN A 231 -32.01 -18.17 -3.59
CA ASN A 231 -33.36 -18.78 -3.70
C ASN A 231 -33.69 -19.59 -2.45
N ALA A 232 -34.87 -20.20 -2.42
CA ALA A 232 -35.37 -20.95 -1.26
C ALA A 232 -34.53 -22.18 -0.87
N SER A 233 -33.73 -22.72 -1.79
CA SER A 233 -32.85 -23.88 -1.52
C SER A 233 -31.43 -23.46 -1.13
N THR A 234 -31.11 -22.16 -1.15
CA THR A 234 -29.81 -21.67 -0.78
C THR A 234 -29.50 -21.93 0.68
N THR A 235 -28.40 -22.59 0.96
CA THR A 235 -27.90 -22.87 2.31
C THR A 235 -26.68 -22.01 2.66
N LYS A 236 -26.23 -22.11 3.91
CA LYS A 236 -25.00 -21.44 4.34
C LYS A 236 -23.76 -21.84 3.52
N LYS A 237 -23.73 -23.06 2.96
CA LYS A 237 -22.60 -23.55 2.18
C LYS A 237 -22.44 -22.74 0.89
N GLN A 238 -23.54 -22.50 0.14
CA GLN A 238 -23.51 -21.65 -1.05
C GLN A 238 -23.11 -20.21 -0.71
N ILE A 239 -23.60 -19.65 0.40
CA ILE A 239 -23.21 -18.29 0.84
C ILE A 239 -21.72 -18.21 1.13
N VAL A 240 -21.16 -19.19 1.87
CA VAL A 240 -19.73 -19.25 2.20
C VAL A 240 -18.91 -19.46 0.95
N ARG A 241 -19.32 -20.33 0.04
CA ARG A 241 -18.65 -20.60 -1.23
C ARG A 241 -18.63 -19.33 -2.11
N ALA A 242 -19.75 -18.67 -2.27
CA ALA A 242 -19.85 -17.41 -3.01
C ALA A 242 -18.94 -16.31 -2.42
N ALA A 243 -18.77 -16.28 -1.10
CA ALA A 243 -17.87 -15.35 -0.44
C ALA A 243 -16.39 -15.64 -0.73
N LEU A 244 -15.99 -16.91 -0.78
CA LEU A 244 -14.63 -17.30 -1.19
C LEU A 244 -14.38 -16.99 -2.68
N GLU A 245 -15.34 -17.32 -3.55
CA GLU A 245 -15.25 -17.06 -4.99
C GLU A 245 -15.24 -15.56 -5.31
N SER A 246 -15.85 -14.71 -4.49
CA SER A 246 -15.86 -13.27 -4.67
C SER A 246 -14.47 -12.62 -4.57
N VAL A 247 -13.54 -13.26 -3.87
CA VAL A 247 -12.16 -12.79 -3.72
C VAL A 247 -11.32 -13.09 -4.94
#